data_a148847c25e90291c5e5615d3cc3c6b9
#
_entry.id   a148847c25e90291c5e5615d3cc3c6b9
#
_cell.length_a   1.000
_cell.length_b   1.000
_cell.length_c   1.000
_cell.angle_alpha   90.00
_cell.angle_beta   90.00
_cell.angle_gamma   90.00
#
_symmetry.space_group_name_H-M   'P 1'
#
loop_
_entity.id
_entity.type
_entity.pdbx_description
1 polymer ?
#
loop_
_entity_poly.entity_id
_entity_poly.type
_entity_poly.pdbx_seq_one_letter_code
_entity_poly.pdbx_strand_id
1 'polypeptide(L)'
;GLVKATTTANGRRSRTEYAITAKGRKALRAWLGQPSAPPRLESEALLRLFFAEHGTKEDLLATLEELEEQALALRRQAVDQAGEYLAGTAPFPERIHILGLVGRFTLDHTALLIDWARWARGEVERWPGVASAEVSPEVVRAFEAALADDLQFRGQPADT
;
A
#
# COMPACT_ATOMS: atom_id res chain seq x y z
N GLY A 1 -19.39 19.80 -16.15
CA GLY A 1 -18.29 18.88 -15.93
C GLY A 1 -17.11 19.48 -15.19
N LEU A 2 -16.46 18.68 -14.36
CA LEU A 2 -15.21 19.04 -13.67
C LEU A 2 -13.99 18.85 -14.58
N VAL A 3 -14.13 17.99 -15.58
CA VAL A 3 -13.14 17.75 -16.64
C VAL A 3 -13.80 17.89 -18.01
N LYS A 4 -13.00 18.25 -19.02
CA LYS A 4 -13.36 18.27 -20.43
C LYS A 4 -12.55 17.14 -21.10
N ALA A 5 -13.23 16.25 -21.79
CA ALA A 5 -12.61 15.22 -22.62
C ALA A 5 -12.52 15.75 -24.06
N THR A 6 -11.37 15.57 -24.69
CA THR A 6 -11.16 15.86 -26.12
C THR A 6 -10.58 14.59 -26.76
N THR A 7 -11.30 14.04 -27.73
CA THR A 7 -10.84 12.85 -28.45
C THR A 7 -10.16 13.28 -29.75
N THR A 8 -8.90 12.92 -29.91
CA THR A 8 -8.11 13.12 -31.12
C THR A 8 -7.86 11.77 -31.80
N ALA A 9 -8.16 11.68 -33.07
CA ALA A 9 -7.84 10.50 -33.88
C ALA A 9 -6.47 10.74 -34.55
N ASN A 10 -5.49 9.90 -34.22
CA ASN A 10 -4.21 9.88 -34.91
C ASN A 10 -4.05 8.50 -35.56
N GLY A 11 -4.44 8.38 -36.83
CA GLY A 11 -4.48 7.11 -37.55
C GLY A 11 -5.55 6.16 -37.03
N ARG A 12 -5.18 4.87 -36.78
CA ARG A 12 -6.10 3.82 -36.32
C ARG A 12 -6.34 3.80 -34.79
N ARG A 13 -5.65 4.66 -34.01
CA ARG A 13 -5.85 4.76 -32.55
C ARG A 13 -6.47 6.10 -32.18
N SER A 14 -7.62 6.08 -31.49
CA SER A 14 -8.18 7.27 -30.85
C SER A 14 -7.58 7.43 -29.46
N ARG A 15 -7.16 8.65 -29.11
CA ARG A 15 -6.68 9.03 -27.78
C ARG A 15 -7.64 10.08 -27.22
N THR A 16 -8.12 9.83 -25.99
CA THR A 16 -8.93 10.79 -25.25
C THR A 16 -8.05 11.52 -24.23
N GLU A 17 -7.95 12.83 -24.35
CA GLU A 17 -7.25 13.68 -23.41
C GLU A 17 -8.26 14.34 -22.48
N TYR A 18 -7.94 14.37 -21.17
CA TYR A 18 -8.75 14.99 -20.15
C TYR A 18 -8.07 16.25 -19.62
N ALA A 19 -8.74 17.39 -19.70
CA ALA A 19 -8.28 18.65 -19.13
C ALA A 19 -9.22 19.10 -18.00
N ILE A 20 -8.64 19.52 -16.87
CA ILE A 20 -9.41 20.05 -15.76
C ILE A 20 -9.99 21.43 -16.11
N THR A 21 -11.31 21.63 -15.86
CA THR A 21 -11.99 22.91 -16.08
C THR A 21 -11.73 23.89 -14.94
N ALA A 22 -12.10 25.18 -15.13
CA ALA A 22 -12.07 26.17 -14.03
C ALA A 22 -12.94 25.74 -12.84
N LYS A 23 -14.12 25.15 -13.12
CA LYS A 23 -15.01 24.56 -12.09
C LYS A 23 -14.33 23.39 -11.38
N GLY A 24 -13.62 22.53 -12.14
CA GLY A 24 -12.85 21.41 -11.59
C GLY A 24 -11.74 21.88 -10.67
N ARG A 25 -10.95 22.88 -11.08
CA ARG A 25 -9.90 23.47 -10.22
C ARG A 25 -10.44 24.07 -8.93
N LYS A 26 -11.62 24.74 -9.00
CA LYS A 26 -12.27 25.27 -7.79
C LYS A 26 -12.70 24.15 -6.84
N ALA A 27 -13.32 23.10 -7.37
CA ALA A 27 -13.73 21.93 -6.58
C ALA A 27 -12.54 21.21 -5.95
N LEU A 28 -11.45 21.04 -6.70
CA LEU A 28 -10.21 20.41 -6.20
C LEU A 28 -9.58 21.21 -5.05
N ARG A 29 -9.49 22.55 -5.19
CA ARG A 29 -8.99 23.41 -4.11
C ARG A 29 -9.85 23.32 -2.85
N ALA A 30 -11.18 23.30 -3.01
CA ALA A 30 -12.09 23.16 -1.87
C ALA A 30 -11.93 21.81 -1.17
N TRP A 31 -11.75 20.73 -1.93
CA TRP A 31 -11.51 19.38 -1.39
C TRP A 31 -10.17 19.26 -0.66
N LEU A 32 -9.09 19.84 -1.22
CA LEU A 32 -7.77 19.85 -0.59
C LEU A 32 -7.73 20.60 0.75
N GLY A 33 -8.64 21.54 0.98
CA GLY A 33 -8.77 22.25 2.24
C GLY A 33 -9.65 21.56 3.29
N GLN A 34 -10.18 20.36 2.99
CA GLN A 34 -10.98 19.58 3.94
C GLN A 34 -10.11 18.57 4.70
N PRO A 35 -10.49 18.21 5.93
CA PRO A 35 -9.85 17.10 6.64
C PRO A 35 -9.92 15.81 5.80
N SER A 36 -8.83 15.06 5.78
CA SER A 36 -8.81 13.76 5.10
C SER A 36 -9.59 12.72 5.89
N ALA A 37 -10.18 11.74 5.19
CA ALA A 37 -10.70 10.54 5.86
C ALA A 37 -9.54 9.77 6.52
N PRO A 38 -9.80 9.07 7.64
CA PRO A 38 -8.80 8.21 8.24
C PRO A 38 -8.34 7.12 7.26
N PRO A 39 -7.07 6.68 7.35
CA PRO A 39 -6.59 5.58 6.53
C PRO A 39 -7.39 4.30 6.82
N ARG A 40 -7.65 3.51 5.79
CA ARG A 40 -8.29 2.19 5.91
C ARG A 40 -7.35 1.15 5.33
N LEU A 41 -7.21 0.04 6.04
CA LEU A 41 -6.50 -1.13 5.55
C LEU A 41 -7.54 -2.10 4.98
N GLU A 42 -7.58 -2.22 3.66
CA GLU A 42 -8.42 -3.17 2.94
C GLU A 42 -7.51 -4.17 2.22
N SER A 43 -7.54 -5.43 2.64
CA SER A 43 -6.73 -6.50 2.05
C SER A 43 -7.51 -7.81 2.11
N GLU A 44 -7.81 -8.37 0.94
CA GLU A 44 -8.45 -9.69 0.84
C GLU A 44 -7.55 -10.78 1.41
N ALA A 45 -6.24 -10.70 1.21
CA ALA A 45 -5.29 -11.66 1.77
C ALA A 45 -5.36 -11.69 3.30
N LEU A 46 -5.38 -10.52 3.97
CA LEU A 46 -5.52 -10.47 5.44
C LEU A 46 -6.88 -11.00 5.92
N LEU A 47 -7.94 -10.80 5.15
CA LEU A 47 -9.26 -11.37 5.46
C LEU A 47 -9.24 -12.89 5.33
N ARG A 48 -8.60 -13.44 4.31
CA ARG A 48 -8.40 -14.90 4.15
C ARG A 48 -7.57 -15.49 5.29
N LEU A 49 -6.51 -14.80 5.73
CA LEU A 49 -5.74 -15.20 6.91
C LEU A 49 -6.60 -15.22 8.17
N PHE A 50 -7.45 -14.22 8.37
CA PHE A 50 -8.31 -14.11 9.55
C PHE A 50 -9.30 -15.30 9.68
N PHE A 51 -9.68 -15.91 8.55
CA PHE A 51 -10.58 -17.07 8.51
C PHE A 51 -9.88 -18.37 8.09
N ALA A 52 -8.54 -18.44 8.23
CA ALA A 52 -7.73 -19.55 7.72
C ALA A 52 -8.08 -20.90 8.35
N GLU A 53 -8.64 -20.93 9.56
CA GLU A 53 -9.06 -22.15 10.25
C GLU A 53 -10.19 -22.93 9.51
N HIS A 54 -10.85 -22.28 8.55
CA HIS A 54 -11.88 -22.90 7.71
C HIS A 54 -11.32 -23.48 6.39
N GLY A 55 -10.03 -23.29 6.12
CA GLY A 55 -9.34 -23.77 4.93
C GLY A 55 -8.26 -24.79 5.25
N THR A 56 -7.27 -24.87 4.35
CA THR A 56 -6.11 -25.72 4.50
C THR A 56 -4.83 -24.88 4.72
N LYS A 57 -3.77 -25.52 5.20
CA LYS A 57 -2.45 -24.89 5.32
C LYS A 57 -1.91 -24.50 3.94
N GLU A 58 -2.19 -25.30 2.94
CA GLU A 58 -1.80 -25.07 1.55
C GLU A 58 -2.48 -23.83 0.97
N ASP A 59 -3.79 -23.63 1.24
CA ASP A 59 -4.54 -22.43 0.82
C ASP A 59 -3.96 -21.17 1.46
N LEU A 60 -3.55 -21.27 2.73
CA LEU A 60 -2.96 -20.16 3.46
C LEU A 60 -1.57 -19.81 2.90
N LEU A 61 -0.72 -20.80 2.64
CA LEU A 61 0.58 -20.59 2.02
C LEU A 61 0.45 -19.99 0.63
N ALA A 62 -0.47 -20.46 -0.20
CA ALA A 62 -0.75 -19.88 -1.51
C ALA A 62 -1.19 -18.41 -1.42
N THR A 63 -2.05 -18.08 -0.45
CA THR A 63 -2.50 -16.70 -0.22
C THR A 63 -1.32 -15.78 0.15
N LEU A 64 -0.38 -16.24 0.96
CA LEU A 64 0.82 -15.48 1.35
C LEU A 64 1.80 -15.32 0.19
N GLU A 65 1.96 -16.34 -0.64
CA GLU A 65 2.78 -16.28 -1.86
C GLU A 65 2.21 -15.29 -2.87
N GLU A 66 0.89 -15.34 -3.15
CA GLU A 66 0.21 -14.38 -4.00
C GLU A 66 0.37 -12.93 -3.50
N LEU A 67 0.28 -12.70 -2.19
CA LEU A 67 0.49 -11.38 -1.59
C LEU A 67 1.92 -10.88 -1.82
N GLU A 68 2.93 -11.75 -1.61
CA GLU A 68 4.33 -11.41 -1.88
C GLU A 68 4.55 -11.05 -3.35
N GLU A 69 4.03 -11.85 -4.28
CA GLU A 69 4.16 -11.62 -5.73
C GLU A 69 3.53 -10.28 -6.15
N GLN A 70 2.32 -9.98 -5.64
CA GLN A 70 1.64 -8.72 -5.90
C GLN A 70 2.42 -7.52 -5.35
N ALA A 71 2.96 -7.62 -4.14
CA ALA A 71 3.79 -6.58 -3.53
C ALA A 71 5.11 -6.36 -4.30
N LEU A 72 5.75 -7.44 -4.76
CA LEU A 72 6.94 -7.38 -5.62
C LEU A 72 6.64 -6.72 -6.97
N ALA A 73 5.47 -6.98 -7.58
CA ALA A 73 5.07 -6.35 -8.83
C ALA A 73 4.86 -4.84 -8.65
N LEU A 74 4.17 -4.43 -7.59
CA LEU A 74 3.98 -3.01 -7.24
C LEU A 74 5.31 -2.32 -6.94
N ARG A 75 6.21 -2.99 -6.23
CA ARG A 75 7.54 -2.45 -5.94
C ARG A 75 8.36 -2.23 -7.21
N ARG A 76 8.35 -3.18 -8.14
CA ARG A 76 9.03 -3.00 -9.45
C ARG A 76 8.53 -1.76 -10.17
N GLN A 77 7.21 -1.58 -10.27
CA GLN A 77 6.63 -0.37 -10.88
C GLN A 77 7.06 0.92 -10.18
N ALA A 78 7.07 0.94 -8.84
CA ALA A 78 7.51 2.10 -8.09
C ALA A 78 9.00 2.42 -8.28
N VAL A 79 9.86 1.40 -8.38
CA VAL A 79 11.30 1.55 -8.64
C VAL A 79 11.54 2.08 -10.06
N ASP A 80 10.85 1.51 -11.05
CA ASP A 80 10.95 1.96 -12.45
C ASP A 80 10.54 3.43 -12.57
N GLN A 81 9.42 3.81 -11.95
CA GLN A 81 8.96 5.20 -11.92
C GLN A 81 9.95 6.14 -11.22
N ALA A 82 10.54 5.71 -10.10
CA ALA A 82 11.58 6.48 -9.42
C ALA A 82 12.80 6.69 -10.32
N GLY A 83 13.21 5.66 -11.07
CA GLY A 83 14.28 5.74 -12.06
C GLY A 83 13.97 6.76 -13.16
N GLU A 84 12.75 6.77 -13.71
CA GLU A 84 12.32 7.77 -14.71
C GLU A 84 12.38 9.20 -14.15
N TYR A 85 11.97 9.42 -12.90
CA TYR A 85 12.07 10.74 -12.26
C TYR A 85 13.50 11.19 -12.08
N LEU A 86 14.39 10.31 -11.64
CA LEU A 86 15.82 10.63 -11.47
C LEU A 86 16.51 10.88 -12.81
N ALA A 87 16.10 10.20 -13.88
CA ALA A 87 16.57 10.41 -15.24
C ALA A 87 15.97 11.66 -15.91
N GLY A 88 14.96 12.31 -15.32
CA GLY A 88 14.27 13.46 -15.92
C GLY A 88 13.36 13.10 -17.09
N THR A 89 13.03 11.83 -17.28
CA THR A 89 12.16 11.31 -18.37
C THR A 89 10.71 11.13 -17.97
N ALA A 90 10.42 11.18 -16.65
CA ALA A 90 9.07 11.06 -16.14
C ALA A 90 8.18 12.26 -16.51
N PRO A 91 6.85 12.07 -16.64
CA PRO A 91 5.93 13.18 -16.82
C PRO A 91 5.89 14.07 -15.58
N PHE A 92 5.78 15.38 -15.79
CA PHE A 92 5.69 16.40 -14.74
C PHE A 92 6.91 16.44 -13.79
N PRO A 93 8.15 16.56 -14.32
CA PRO A 93 9.35 16.53 -13.51
C PRO A 93 9.40 17.65 -12.45
N GLU A 94 8.74 18.78 -12.69
CA GLU A 94 8.62 19.89 -11.74
C GLU A 94 7.86 19.54 -10.45
N ARG A 95 7.12 18.44 -10.46
CA ARG A 95 6.31 17.95 -9.32
C ARG A 95 7.01 16.88 -8.48
N ILE A 96 8.26 16.56 -8.77
CA ILE A 96 9.00 15.48 -8.10
C ILE A 96 9.01 15.63 -6.57
N HIS A 97 9.03 16.86 -6.05
CA HIS A 97 8.98 17.14 -4.61
C HIS A 97 7.69 16.67 -3.93
N ILE A 98 6.55 16.68 -4.64
CA ILE A 98 5.26 16.14 -4.15
C ILE A 98 5.18 14.64 -4.44
N LEU A 99 5.48 14.24 -5.67
CA LEU A 99 5.37 12.86 -6.12
C LEU A 99 6.36 11.96 -5.39
N GLY A 100 7.51 12.47 -4.98
CA GLY A 100 8.50 11.77 -4.17
C GLY A 100 7.99 11.37 -2.79
N LEU A 101 7.11 12.16 -2.16
CA LEU A 101 6.48 11.78 -0.89
C LEU A 101 5.58 10.56 -1.05
N VAL A 102 4.74 10.55 -2.10
CA VAL A 102 3.89 9.40 -2.42
C VAL A 102 4.72 8.19 -2.83
N GLY A 103 5.75 8.40 -3.66
CA GLY A 103 6.66 7.35 -4.11
C GLY A 103 7.40 6.70 -2.93
N ARG A 104 7.89 7.50 -1.98
CA ARG A 104 8.53 7.00 -0.75
C ARG A 104 7.57 6.12 0.07
N PHE A 105 6.34 6.59 0.28
CA PHE A 105 5.32 5.79 0.97
C PHE A 105 5.08 4.45 0.26
N THR A 106 4.95 4.46 -1.08
CA THR A 106 4.72 3.23 -1.85
C THR A 106 5.89 2.25 -1.73
N LEU A 107 7.14 2.75 -1.78
CA LEU A 107 8.33 1.93 -1.62
C LEU A 107 8.41 1.30 -0.23
N ASP A 108 8.15 2.06 0.83
CA ASP A 108 8.18 1.57 2.20
C ASP A 108 7.03 0.58 2.47
N HIS A 109 5.83 0.88 1.97
CA HIS A 109 4.66 0.01 2.12
C HIS A 109 4.85 -1.34 1.41
N THR A 110 5.38 -1.32 0.18
CA THR A 110 5.65 -2.58 -0.55
C THR A 110 6.76 -3.40 0.10
N ALA A 111 7.79 -2.76 0.66
CA ALA A 111 8.82 -3.46 1.43
C ALA A 111 8.22 -4.15 2.66
N LEU A 112 7.39 -3.43 3.43
CA LEU A 112 6.68 -4.00 4.57
C LEU A 112 5.86 -5.24 4.18
N LEU A 113 5.07 -5.16 3.11
CA LEU A 113 4.24 -6.28 2.65
C LEU A 113 5.07 -7.50 2.25
N ILE A 114 6.19 -7.29 1.54
CA ILE A 114 7.10 -8.37 1.11
C ILE A 114 7.72 -9.05 2.32
N ASP A 115 8.29 -8.28 3.24
CA ASP A 115 8.99 -8.81 4.41
C ASP A 115 8.01 -9.52 5.35
N TRP A 116 6.82 -8.94 5.52
CA TRP A 116 5.78 -9.54 6.35
C TRP A 116 5.24 -10.85 5.74
N ALA A 117 4.96 -10.88 4.44
CA ALA A 117 4.47 -12.09 3.77
C ALA A 117 5.47 -13.26 3.85
N ARG A 118 6.76 -12.96 3.67
CA ARG A 118 7.85 -13.94 3.82
C ARG A 118 7.93 -14.48 5.23
N TRP A 119 7.91 -13.59 6.21
CA TRP A 119 7.92 -13.96 7.62
C TRP A 119 6.69 -14.82 7.96
N ALA A 120 5.49 -14.39 7.59
CA ALA A 120 4.25 -15.10 7.86
C ALA A 120 4.23 -16.48 7.19
N ARG A 121 4.75 -16.60 5.95
CA ARG A 121 4.92 -17.90 5.29
C ARG A 121 5.84 -18.82 6.08
N GLY A 122 6.99 -18.34 6.53
CA GLY A 122 7.90 -19.11 7.38
C GLY A 122 7.29 -19.54 8.71
N GLU A 123 6.39 -18.74 9.30
CA GLU A 123 5.61 -19.14 10.47
C GLU A 123 4.65 -20.29 10.13
N VAL A 124 3.83 -20.12 9.08
CA VAL A 124 2.84 -21.12 8.66
C VAL A 124 3.49 -22.45 8.25
N GLU A 125 4.66 -22.42 7.61
CA GLU A 125 5.40 -23.63 7.24
C GLU A 125 5.72 -24.54 8.45
N ARG A 126 5.94 -23.95 9.62
CA ARG A 126 6.21 -24.67 10.88
C ARG A 126 4.94 -25.20 11.57
N TRP A 127 3.76 -24.74 11.18
CA TRP A 127 2.52 -25.20 11.80
C TRP A 127 2.17 -26.63 11.41
N PRO A 128 1.66 -27.44 12.34
CA PRO A 128 1.14 -28.76 12.00
C PRO A 128 -0.14 -28.69 11.16
N GLY A 129 -0.90 -27.59 11.27
CA GLY A 129 -2.13 -27.29 10.54
C GLY A 129 -2.71 -25.97 11.00
N VAL A 130 -3.72 -25.43 10.29
CA VAL A 130 -4.31 -24.13 10.57
C VAL A 130 -5.15 -24.05 11.84
N ALA A 131 -5.62 -25.20 12.35
CA ALA A 131 -6.51 -25.27 13.52
C ALA A 131 -5.79 -25.48 14.86
N SER A 132 -4.48 -25.74 14.87
CA SER A 132 -3.74 -26.20 16.05
C SER A 132 -2.28 -25.73 16.08
N ALA A 133 -2.03 -24.48 15.71
CA ALA A 133 -0.69 -23.90 15.81
C ALA A 133 -0.47 -23.26 17.19
N GLU A 134 0.75 -23.42 17.72
CA GLU A 134 1.18 -22.65 18.88
C GLU A 134 1.61 -21.23 18.45
N VAL A 135 1.37 -20.25 19.31
CA VAL A 135 1.82 -18.87 19.07
C VAL A 135 3.34 -18.83 19.13
N SER A 136 3.99 -18.34 18.07
CA SER A 136 5.45 -18.24 18.07
C SER A 136 5.95 -17.18 19.06
N PRO A 137 7.13 -17.39 19.67
CA PRO A 137 7.76 -16.40 20.55
C PRO A 137 7.99 -15.04 19.86
N GLU A 138 8.10 -15.01 18.54
CA GLU A 138 8.28 -13.79 17.76
C GLU A 138 7.01 -12.96 17.72
N VAL A 139 5.85 -13.58 17.55
CA VAL A 139 4.54 -12.90 17.64
C VAL A 139 4.33 -12.33 19.05
N VAL A 140 4.65 -13.11 20.09
CA VAL A 140 4.54 -12.64 21.49
C VAL A 140 5.41 -11.41 21.71
N ARG A 141 6.68 -11.47 21.33
CA ARG A 141 7.60 -10.32 21.45
C ARG A 141 7.12 -9.09 20.68
N ALA A 142 6.56 -9.25 19.48
CA ALA A 142 6.03 -8.13 18.70
C ALA A 142 4.86 -7.46 19.41
N PHE A 143 3.97 -8.23 20.05
CA PHE A 143 2.86 -7.68 20.83
C PHE A 143 3.34 -7.00 22.11
N GLU A 144 4.28 -7.58 22.84
CA GLU A 144 4.89 -6.99 24.02
C GLU A 144 5.59 -5.66 23.69
N ALA A 145 6.34 -5.60 22.59
CA ALA A 145 6.99 -4.38 22.11
C ALA A 145 5.95 -3.30 21.76
N ALA A 146 4.89 -3.66 21.06
CA ALA A 146 3.82 -2.70 20.71
C ALA A 146 3.12 -2.14 21.95
N LEU A 147 2.90 -2.97 22.99
CA LEU A 147 2.34 -2.51 24.27
C LEU A 147 3.28 -1.57 25.02
N ALA A 148 4.59 -1.85 25.01
CA ALA A 148 5.60 -0.99 25.63
C ALA A 148 5.70 0.37 24.94
N ASP A 149 5.67 0.39 23.61
CA ASP A 149 5.70 1.61 22.79
C ASP A 149 4.45 2.48 23.04
N ASP A 150 3.25 1.89 23.11
CA ASP A 150 2.01 2.62 23.38
C ASP A 150 2.02 3.29 24.76
N LEU A 151 2.61 2.64 25.77
CA LEU A 151 2.79 3.24 27.10
C LEU A 151 3.69 4.48 27.07
N GLN A 152 4.72 4.50 26.23
CA GLN A 152 5.58 5.66 26.03
C GLN A 152 4.84 6.80 25.30
N PHE A 153 4.04 6.46 24.27
CA PHE A 153 3.21 7.44 23.54
C PHE A 153 2.18 8.12 24.42
N ARG A 154 1.50 7.36 25.27
CA ARG A 154 0.47 7.90 26.21
C ARG A 154 1.09 8.67 27.37
N GLY A 155 2.36 8.46 27.68
CA GLY A 155 3.10 9.16 28.74
C GLY A 155 3.69 10.51 28.32
N GLN A 156 3.68 10.86 27.04
CA GLN A 156 4.12 12.18 26.59
C GLN A 156 2.96 13.19 26.72
N PRO A 157 3.11 14.27 27.54
CA PRO A 157 2.12 15.34 27.56
C PRO A 157 2.03 15.93 26.14
N ALA A 158 0.80 16.16 25.67
CA ALA A 158 0.56 16.88 24.42
C ALA A 158 1.22 18.27 24.59
N ASP A 159 2.30 18.53 23.87
CA ASP A 159 2.90 19.86 23.78
C ASP A 159 1.83 20.80 23.20
N THR A 160 1.37 21.71 24.05
CA THR A 160 0.38 22.76 23.76
C THR A 160 1.05 23.91 23.04
#